data_98cbd3414211a9ebca52e302406a9811
#
_entry.id   98cbd3414211a9ebca52e302406a9811
#
_cell.length_a   1.000
_cell.length_b   1.000
_cell.length_c   1.000
_cell.angle_alpha   90.00
_cell.angle_beta   90.00
_cell.angle_gamma   90.00
#
_symmetry.space_group_name_H-M   'P 1'
#
loop_
_entity.id
_entity.type
_entity.pdbx_description
1 polymer ?
#
loop_
_entity_poly.entity_id
_entity_poly.type
_entity_poly.pdbx_seq_one_letter_code
_entity_poly.pdbx_strand_id
1 'polypeptide(L)'
;QVEAMTLADRIVVLNNGVIEQVGSPIELYKSPKNQFVAEFIGSPRMNIIDLNEYELVVKNINIPDQSSKLGIRPEHIVIASSGDGKISGNVRHIENLGEHLLCYIKISTGAEITAKLDVNSSISEGSSIHLNWDRSQTHFFNSSNITIKHN
;
A
#
# COMPACT_ATOMS: atom_id res chain seq x y z
N GLN A 1 1.51 12.85 -13.46
CA GLN A 1 0.84 11.55 -13.22
C GLN A 1 -0.69 11.68 -13.22
N VAL A 2 -1.24 12.68 -12.53
CA VAL A 2 -2.71 12.88 -12.46
C VAL A 2 -3.33 13.09 -13.83
N GLU A 3 -2.72 13.87 -14.69
CA GLU A 3 -3.19 14.07 -16.07
C GLU A 3 -3.15 12.77 -16.88
N ALA A 4 -2.08 11.99 -16.77
CA ALA A 4 -1.97 10.71 -17.45
C ALA A 4 -3.05 9.73 -16.98
N MET A 5 -3.34 9.66 -15.67
CA MET A 5 -4.35 8.78 -15.09
C MET A 5 -5.79 9.16 -15.46
N THR A 6 -6.05 10.44 -15.78
CA THR A 6 -7.41 10.94 -16.07
C THR A 6 -7.69 11.13 -17.54
N LEU A 7 -6.69 11.44 -18.35
CA LEU A 7 -6.85 11.82 -19.77
C LEU A 7 -6.35 10.78 -20.76
N ALA A 8 -5.42 9.93 -20.37
CA ALA A 8 -4.83 8.94 -21.27
C ALA A 8 -5.68 7.66 -21.37
N ASP A 9 -5.79 7.11 -22.57
CA ASP A 9 -6.34 5.78 -22.80
C ASP A 9 -5.31 4.70 -22.46
N ARG A 10 -4.03 4.98 -22.72
CA ARG A 10 -2.90 4.12 -22.41
C ARG A 10 -1.75 4.92 -21.83
N ILE A 11 -1.06 4.31 -20.88
CA ILE A 11 0.11 4.88 -20.22
C ILE A 11 1.30 3.94 -20.42
N VAL A 12 2.46 4.54 -20.71
CA VAL A 12 3.75 3.85 -20.72
C VAL A 12 4.51 4.28 -19.49
N VAL A 13 4.85 3.34 -18.62
CA VAL A 13 5.69 3.59 -17.44
C VAL A 13 7.14 3.29 -17.80
N LEU A 14 7.99 4.31 -17.69
CA LEU A 14 9.41 4.24 -17.98
C LEU A 14 10.24 4.32 -16.69
N ASN A 15 11.30 3.53 -16.64
CA ASN A 15 12.30 3.57 -15.58
C ASN A 15 13.70 3.51 -16.22
N ASN A 16 14.47 4.60 -16.12
CA ASN A 16 15.80 4.70 -16.71
C ASN A 16 15.83 4.30 -18.20
N GLY A 17 14.85 4.74 -18.97
CA GLY A 17 14.75 4.45 -20.41
C GLY A 17 14.21 3.06 -20.75
N VAL A 18 13.89 2.23 -19.75
CA VAL A 18 13.29 0.91 -19.94
C VAL A 18 11.80 0.97 -19.71
N ILE A 19 11.02 0.35 -20.59
CA ILE A 19 9.57 0.24 -20.43
C ILE A 19 9.28 -0.84 -19.37
N GLU A 20 8.69 -0.40 -18.25
CA GLU A 20 8.28 -1.30 -17.16
C GLU A 20 6.91 -1.92 -17.42
N GLN A 21 5.96 -1.13 -17.88
CA GLN A 21 4.61 -1.59 -18.21
C GLN A 21 3.90 -0.62 -19.13
N VAL A 22 3.04 -1.15 -19.99
CA VAL A 22 2.11 -0.38 -20.82
C VAL A 22 0.70 -0.89 -20.56
N GLY A 23 -0.25 -0.01 -20.35
CA GLY A 23 -1.64 -0.39 -20.13
C GLY A 23 -2.55 0.81 -19.91
N SER A 24 -3.84 0.54 -19.70
CA SER A 24 -4.78 1.55 -19.26
C SER A 24 -4.47 2.01 -17.84
N PRO A 25 -4.89 3.23 -17.44
CA PRO A 25 -4.72 3.70 -16.07
C PRO A 25 -5.20 2.68 -15.02
N ILE A 26 -6.37 2.10 -15.24
CA ILE A 26 -6.94 1.13 -14.28
C ILE A 26 -6.15 -0.18 -14.20
N GLU A 27 -5.60 -0.63 -15.32
CA GLU A 27 -4.74 -1.83 -15.33
C GLU A 27 -3.46 -1.59 -14.55
N LEU A 28 -2.79 -0.46 -14.78
CA LEU A 28 -1.55 -0.10 -14.06
C LEU A 28 -1.78 0.01 -12.55
N TYR A 29 -2.94 0.54 -12.17
CA TYR A 29 -3.32 0.71 -10.77
C TYR A 29 -3.67 -0.62 -10.09
N LYS A 30 -4.53 -1.43 -10.74
CA LYS A 30 -5.02 -2.69 -10.16
C LYS A 30 -4.04 -3.87 -10.31
N SER A 31 -3.29 -3.90 -11.41
CA SER A 31 -2.45 -5.03 -11.80
C SER A 31 -1.04 -4.59 -12.21
N PRO A 32 -0.31 -3.89 -11.32
CA PRO A 32 1.07 -3.52 -11.60
C PRO A 32 1.92 -4.78 -11.76
N LYS A 33 2.79 -4.81 -12.77
CA LYS A 33 3.65 -5.96 -13.06
C LYS A 33 4.79 -6.13 -12.05
N ASN A 34 5.21 -5.03 -11.43
CA ASN A 34 6.30 -5.03 -10.47
C ASN A 34 6.14 -3.93 -9.43
N GLN A 35 7.02 -3.93 -8.44
CA GLN A 35 7.02 -2.96 -7.37
C GLN A 35 7.19 -1.52 -7.88
N PHE A 36 8.05 -1.30 -8.87
CA PHE A 36 8.28 0.04 -9.42
C PHE A 36 6.98 0.66 -9.95
N VAL A 37 6.24 -0.08 -10.77
CA VAL A 37 4.94 0.39 -11.30
C VAL A 37 3.95 0.60 -10.17
N ALA A 38 3.88 -0.33 -9.21
CA ALA A 38 2.97 -0.23 -8.07
C ALA A 38 3.20 1.03 -7.23
N GLU A 39 4.45 1.39 -6.98
CA GLU A 39 4.82 2.60 -6.23
C GLU A 39 4.69 3.87 -7.07
N PHE A 40 4.98 3.79 -8.37
CA PHE A 40 4.93 4.94 -9.27
C PHE A 40 3.48 5.40 -9.52
N ILE A 41 2.55 4.45 -9.67
CA ILE A 41 1.14 4.72 -9.95
C ILE A 41 0.37 4.88 -8.64
N GLY A 42 -0.23 6.05 -8.47
CA GLY A 42 -1.03 6.41 -7.29
C GLY A 42 -0.35 7.43 -6.40
N SER A 43 -1.15 8.19 -5.69
CA SER A 43 -0.69 9.20 -4.72
C SER A 43 -1.66 9.23 -3.53
N PRO A 44 -1.16 8.99 -2.31
CA PRO A 44 0.22 8.61 -1.96
C PRO A 44 0.64 7.26 -2.57
N ARG A 45 1.96 7.03 -2.60
CA ARG A 45 2.48 5.75 -3.13
C ARG A 45 2.03 4.55 -2.31
N MET A 46 2.05 3.37 -2.93
CA MET A 46 1.80 2.10 -2.24
C MET A 46 2.77 1.90 -1.08
N ASN A 47 2.24 1.44 0.06
CA ASN A 47 3.08 0.96 1.15
C ASN A 47 3.70 -0.38 0.77
N ILE A 48 5.01 -0.50 0.97
CA ILE A 48 5.74 -1.75 0.74
C ILE A 48 6.29 -2.22 2.08
N ILE A 49 5.92 -3.43 2.47
CA ILE A 49 6.33 -4.07 3.72
C ILE A 49 7.23 -5.24 3.37
N ASP A 50 8.45 -5.26 3.91
CA ASP A 50 9.37 -6.37 3.75
C ASP A 50 8.94 -7.54 4.63
N LEU A 51 8.64 -8.67 4.02
CA LEU A 51 8.18 -9.88 4.71
C LEU A 51 9.33 -10.70 5.31
N ASN A 52 10.53 -10.58 4.75
CA ASN A 52 11.68 -11.35 5.24
C ASN A 52 12.18 -10.85 6.60
N GLU A 53 12.09 -9.54 6.82
CA GLU A 53 12.45 -8.93 8.09
C GLU A 53 11.30 -8.99 9.11
N TYR A 54 10.04 -9.12 8.65
CA TYR A 54 8.87 -8.76 9.44
C TYR A 54 7.72 -9.76 9.37
N GLU A 55 8.03 -11.01 9.15
CA GLU A 55 7.05 -12.09 9.01
C GLU A 55 6.04 -12.15 10.17
N LEU A 56 6.43 -11.68 11.36
CA LEU A 56 5.58 -11.62 12.55
C LEU A 56 4.74 -10.34 12.68
N VAL A 57 4.96 -9.36 11.82
CA VAL A 57 4.29 -8.05 11.92
C VAL A 57 2.94 -8.04 11.24
N VAL A 58 2.79 -8.81 10.16
CA VAL A 58 1.52 -8.95 9.44
C VAL A 58 0.85 -10.24 9.86
N LYS A 59 -0.39 -10.13 10.35
CA LYS A 59 -1.19 -11.25 10.84
C LYS A 59 -2.44 -11.44 9.99
N ASN A 60 -3.09 -12.59 10.14
CA ASN A 60 -4.39 -12.86 9.54
C ASN A 60 -4.43 -12.71 8.02
N ILE A 61 -3.34 -13.06 7.36
CA ILE A 61 -3.23 -13.05 5.90
C ILE A 61 -2.51 -14.30 5.40
N ASN A 62 -3.00 -14.86 4.32
CA ASN A 62 -2.31 -15.92 3.62
C ASN A 62 -1.31 -15.32 2.62
N ILE A 63 -0.04 -15.62 2.82
CA ILE A 63 1.06 -15.08 2.02
C ILE A 63 1.42 -16.13 0.97
N PRO A 64 1.37 -15.80 -0.34
CA PRO A 64 1.80 -16.71 -1.40
C PRO A 64 3.28 -17.10 -1.26
N ASP A 65 3.61 -18.31 -1.70
CA ASP A 65 5.00 -18.77 -1.75
C ASP A 65 5.88 -17.80 -2.57
N GLN A 66 7.14 -17.68 -2.21
CA GLN A 66 8.13 -16.79 -2.83
C GLN A 66 7.87 -15.30 -2.64
N SER A 67 6.90 -14.92 -1.82
CA SER A 67 6.68 -13.52 -1.48
C SER A 67 7.82 -12.99 -0.61
N SER A 68 8.44 -11.89 -1.05
CA SER A 68 9.44 -11.16 -0.27
C SER A 68 8.88 -9.87 0.30
N LYS A 69 7.89 -9.29 -0.37
CA LYS A 69 7.28 -8.01 0.01
C LYS A 69 5.77 -8.06 -0.18
N LEU A 70 5.08 -7.31 0.67
CA LEU A 70 3.65 -7.06 0.61
C LEU A 70 3.43 -5.59 0.28
N GLY A 71 2.52 -5.32 -0.67
CA GLY A 71 2.09 -3.97 -1.03
C GLY A 71 0.62 -3.74 -0.68
N ILE A 72 0.34 -2.58 -0.08
CA ILE A 72 -1.03 -2.13 0.18
C ILE A 72 -1.15 -0.62 -0.04
N ARG A 73 -2.16 -0.22 -0.79
CA ARG A 73 -2.38 1.20 -1.06
C ARG A 73 -2.98 1.91 0.15
N PRO A 74 -2.58 3.16 0.41
CA PRO A 74 -3.08 3.93 1.55
C PRO A 74 -4.60 4.01 1.65
N GLU A 75 -5.28 4.14 0.54
CA GLU A 75 -6.76 4.26 0.45
C GLU A 75 -7.50 2.95 0.72
N HIS A 76 -6.82 1.80 0.69
CA HIS A 76 -7.42 0.50 1.00
C HIS A 76 -7.27 0.10 2.47
N ILE A 77 -6.54 0.89 3.24
CA ILE A 77 -6.36 0.65 4.68
C ILE A 77 -7.54 1.20 5.45
N VAL A 78 -8.05 0.41 6.40
CA VAL A 78 -9.11 0.78 7.33
C VAL A 78 -8.66 0.56 8.76
N ILE A 79 -9.29 1.27 9.70
CA ILE A 79 -9.06 1.06 11.13
C ILE A 79 -9.78 -0.21 11.57
N ALA A 80 -9.09 -1.05 12.33
CA ALA A 80 -9.64 -2.28 12.88
C ALA A 80 -9.69 -2.22 14.40
N SER A 81 -10.52 -3.09 14.99
CA SER A 81 -10.48 -3.36 16.43
C SER A 81 -9.26 -4.21 16.80
N SER A 82 -8.90 -4.17 18.07
CA SER A 82 -7.83 -5.02 18.61
C SER A 82 -8.17 -6.50 18.38
N GLY A 83 -7.28 -7.22 17.73
CA GLY A 83 -7.45 -8.64 17.40
C GLY A 83 -7.82 -8.92 15.94
N ASP A 84 -8.48 -7.97 15.25
CA ASP A 84 -8.86 -8.12 13.84
C ASP A 84 -7.88 -7.45 12.87
N GLY A 85 -6.91 -6.73 13.41
CA GLY A 85 -5.91 -6.03 12.61
C GLY A 85 -4.90 -6.99 11.97
N LYS A 86 -4.47 -6.64 10.78
CA LYS A 86 -3.35 -7.28 10.10
C LYS A 86 -2.01 -6.73 10.56
N ILE A 87 -1.98 -5.46 10.91
CA ILE A 87 -0.79 -4.77 11.41
C ILE A 87 -1.21 -3.72 12.46
N SER A 88 -0.32 -3.42 13.38
CA SER A 88 -0.54 -2.38 14.39
C SER A 88 0.66 -1.44 14.48
N GLY A 89 0.43 -0.25 14.97
CA GLY A 89 1.47 0.76 15.14
C GLY A 89 1.00 1.95 15.95
N ASN A 90 1.83 2.98 15.98
CA ASN A 90 1.55 4.24 16.65
C ASN A 90 1.42 5.37 15.63
N VAL A 91 0.38 6.16 15.76
CA VAL A 91 0.15 7.33 14.90
C VAL A 91 1.19 8.40 15.20
N ARG A 92 2.07 8.66 14.27
CA ARG A 92 3.11 9.68 14.39
C ARG A 92 2.62 11.06 14.01
N HIS A 93 1.90 11.14 12.89
CA HIS A 93 1.47 12.41 12.32
C HIS A 93 0.17 12.23 11.54
N ILE A 94 -0.66 13.27 11.54
CA ILE A 94 -1.92 13.32 10.81
C ILE A 94 -1.94 14.62 10.01
N GLU A 95 -2.12 14.51 8.69
CA GLU A 95 -2.38 15.64 7.80
C GLU A 95 -3.86 15.65 7.43
N ASN A 96 -4.54 16.76 7.69
CA ASN A 96 -5.92 16.94 7.25
C ASN A 96 -5.93 17.63 5.89
N LEU A 97 -6.40 16.90 4.87
CA LEU A 97 -6.50 17.38 3.50
C LEU A 97 -7.90 17.91 3.15
N GLY A 98 -8.78 18.04 4.15
CA GLY A 98 -10.16 18.49 3.97
C GLY A 98 -11.14 17.34 3.71
N GLU A 99 -10.94 16.56 2.67
CA GLU A 99 -11.76 15.39 2.32
C GLU A 99 -11.28 14.10 2.98
N HIS A 100 -9.98 14.01 3.24
CA HIS A 100 -9.32 12.83 3.80
C HIS A 100 -8.28 13.23 4.84
N LEU A 101 -7.95 12.28 5.71
CA LEU A 101 -6.79 12.32 6.58
C LEU A 101 -5.68 11.44 5.99
N LEU A 102 -4.45 11.95 5.92
CA LEU A 102 -3.26 11.13 5.73
C LEU A 102 -2.64 10.87 7.10
N CYS A 103 -2.58 9.60 7.46
CA CYS A 103 -2.04 9.16 8.73
C CYS A 103 -0.74 8.41 8.52
N TYR A 104 0.30 8.85 9.20
CA TYR A 104 1.62 8.26 9.17
C TYR A 104 1.81 7.45 10.45
N ILE A 105 1.93 6.14 10.29
CA ILE A 105 1.88 5.17 11.39
C ILE A 105 3.20 4.42 11.45
N LYS A 106 3.88 4.51 12.59
CA LYS A 106 5.12 3.79 12.83
C LYS A 106 4.79 2.41 13.38
N ILE A 107 5.23 1.37 12.69
CA ILE A 107 5.08 -0.03 13.11
C ILE A 107 6.28 -0.48 13.94
N SER A 108 6.19 -1.67 14.55
CA SER A 108 7.20 -2.20 15.50
C SER A 108 8.63 -2.27 14.95
N THR A 109 8.76 -2.38 13.64
CA THR A 109 10.04 -2.46 12.93
C THR A 109 10.74 -1.11 12.75
N GLY A 110 10.05 -0.02 13.04
CA GLY A 110 10.50 1.33 12.75
C GLY A 110 10.09 1.85 11.37
N ALA A 111 9.55 0.98 10.50
CA ALA A 111 8.99 1.40 9.21
C ALA A 111 7.71 2.23 9.39
N GLU A 112 7.38 3.03 8.40
CA GLU A 112 6.21 3.89 8.38
C GLU A 112 5.19 3.40 7.35
N ILE A 113 3.93 3.32 7.78
CA ILE A 113 2.78 3.02 6.92
C ILE A 113 1.96 4.30 6.76
N THR A 114 1.60 4.63 5.54
CA THR A 114 0.67 5.72 5.24
C THR A 114 -0.73 5.15 5.01
N ALA A 115 -1.71 5.64 5.76
CA ALA A 115 -3.12 5.33 5.56
C ALA A 115 -3.88 6.59 5.15
N LYS A 116 -4.77 6.45 4.17
CA LYS A 116 -5.68 7.51 3.75
C LYS A 116 -7.06 7.17 4.30
N LEU A 117 -7.48 7.92 5.31
CA LEU A 117 -8.68 7.63 6.09
C LEU A 117 -9.75 8.70 5.88
N ASP A 118 -10.99 8.37 6.25
CA ASP A 118 -12.09 9.32 6.27
C ASP A 118 -11.79 10.47 7.24
N VAL A 119 -12.15 11.69 6.86
CA VAL A 119 -11.93 12.91 7.68
C VAL A 119 -12.59 12.83 9.05
N ASN A 120 -13.66 12.03 9.19
CA ASN A 120 -14.39 11.85 10.45
C ASN A 120 -13.81 10.71 11.33
N SER A 121 -12.71 10.09 10.92
CA SER A 121 -12.06 9.06 11.71
C SER A 121 -11.58 9.59 13.06
N SER A 122 -11.93 8.90 14.15
CA SER A 122 -11.51 9.26 15.52
C SER A 122 -10.13 8.71 15.81
N ILE A 123 -9.10 9.43 15.41
CA ILE A 123 -7.70 9.08 15.65
C ILE A 123 -6.95 10.29 16.19
N SER A 124 -5.90 10.02 16.97
CA SER A 124 -5.05 11.05 17.56
C SER A 124 -3.59 10.71 17.40
N GLU A 125 -2.75 11.73 17.20
CA GLU A 125 -1.30 11.56 17.21
C GLU A 125 -0.84 10.98 18.56
N GLY A 126 0.08 10.04 18.51
CA GLY A 126 0.60 9.32 19.69
C GLY A 126 -0.23 8.12 20.12
N SER A 127 -1.40 7.89 19.56
CA SER A 127 -2.25 6.74 19.89
C SER A 127 -1.80 5.46 19.18
N SER A 128 -2.12 4.31 19.80
CA SER A 128 -1.97 3.00 19.16
C SER A 128 -3.15 2.75 18.23
N ILE A 129 -2.90 2.13 17.09
CA ILE A 129 -3.91 1.85 16.07
C ILE A 129 -3.70 0.46 15.49
N HIS A 130 -4.80 -0.21 15.16
CA HIS A 130 -4.82 -1.46 14.43
C HIS A 130 -5.37 -1.22 13.03
N LEU A 131 -4.71 -1.76 12.02
CA LEU A 131 -5.04 -1.56 10.62
C LEU A 131 -5.44 -2.87 9.96
N ASN A 132 -6.43 -2.79 9.08
CA ASN A 132 -6.89 -3.91 8.28
C ASN A 132 -7.13 -3.45 6.84
N TRP A 133 -7.29 -4.41 5.94
CA TRP A 133 -7.65 -4.20 4.53
C TRP A 133 -8.23 -5.47 3.95
N ASP A 134 -8.94 -5.35 2.84
CA ASP A 134 -9.43 -6.51 2.12
C ASP A 134 -8.26 -7.26 1.46
N ARG A 135 -8.25 -8.60 1.58
CA ARG A 135 -7.22 -9.44 0.98
C ARG A 135 -7.07 -9.22 -0.52
N SER A 136 -8.16 -8.98 -1.22
CA SER A 136 -8.18 -8.74 -2.67
C SER A 136 -7.39 -7.49 -3.09
N GLN A 137 -7.13 -6.58 -2.17
CA GLN A 137 -6.38 -5.35 -2.40
C GLN A 137 -4.88 -5.49 -2.09
N THR A 138 -4.46 -6.67 -1.64
CA THR A 138 -3.05 -6.92 -1.31
C THR A 138 -2.26 -7.29 -2.56
N HIS A 139 -1.07 -6.73 -2.69
CA HIS A 139 -0.10 -7.10 -3.71
C HIS A 139 1.09 -7.79 -3.07
N PHE A 140 1.64 -8.79 -3.75
CA PHE A 140 2.84 -9.49 -3.31
C PHE A 140 3.91 -9.43 -4.39
N PHE A 141 5.15 -9.24 -3.97
CA PHE A 141 6.30 -9.17 -4.87
C PHE A 141 7.36 -10.18 -4.43
N ASN A 142 8.02 -10.80 -5.41
CA ASN A 142 9.13 -11.71 -5.15
C ASN A 142 10.44 -10.95 -4.88
N SER A 143 11.53 -11.68 -4.66
CA SER A 143 12.85 -11.09 -4.40
C SER A 143 13.42 -10.25 -5.55
N SER A 144 12.89 -10.43 -6.76
CA SER A 144 13.21 -9.63 -7.94
C SER A 144 12.24 -8.46 -8.16
N ASN A 145 11.37 -8.17 -7.17
CA ASN A 145 10.36 -7.12 -7.21
C ASN A 145 9.25 -7.33 -8.27
N ILE A 146 9.08 -8.55 -8.75
CA ILE A 146 8.04 -8.92 -9.70
C ILE A 146 6.77 -9.32 -8.94
N THR A 147 5.63 -8.87 -9.43
CA THR A 147 4.31 -9.19 -8.85
C THR A 147 4.02 -10.67 -8.95
N ILE A 148 3.63 -11.26 -7.83
CA ILE A 148 3.17 -12.64 -7.74
C ILE A 148 1.65 -12.63 -7.92
N LYS A 149 1.16 -13.39 -8.90
CA LYS A 149 -0.28 -13.58 -9.09
C LYS A 149 -0.79 -14.53 -8.00
N HIS A 150 -1.84 -14.11 -7.31
CA HIS A 150 -2.53 -14.93 -6.31
C HIS A 150 -4.04 -14.81 -6.49
N ASN A 151 -4.75 -15.84 -6.11
CA ASN A 151 -6.21 -15.88 -6.15
C ASN A 151 -6.80 -15.43 -4.81
#